data_da439d7282f2569128e2277627f78cc6
#
_entry.id   da439d7282f2569128e2277627f78cc6
#
_cell.length_a   1.000
_cell.length_b   1.000
_cell.length_c   1.000
_cell.angle_alpha   90.00
_cell.angle_beta   90.00
_cell.angle_gamma   90.00
#
_symmetry.space_group_name_H-M   'P 1'
#
loop_
_entity.id
_entity.type
_entity.pdbx_description
1 polymer ?
#
loop_
_entity_poly.entity_id
_entity_poly.type
_entity_poly.pdbx_seq_one_letter_code
_entity_poly.pdbx_strand_id
1 'polypeptide(L)'
;MRKLFIILCGVILMAGCKKDNDEPVKKDTQRTVVVYISGDNNLSGAAASDINEMKEGATGIPSDGRLVLFVDLNGSKPFIAEIKNDKRQPVDTLYKYSTDFYASDPNLFSEVLERVAGLCPSKEYGLVLWGHGSGWLVEPDTVAQKRAYGIDETGNGSGGKWMNITQMARALKDLQTKNVMPKLSFIYADCCNMMCVEAAYELKDVTEYMIGSPAEIPGYGAPYQLIVAQLFKSGSNLYRGIIDTYYNYYADFNNLNYAEKASWPYMEEGYSVPMSVIDTKYVGNLANLTHDMLERAQGGYPQYPETPDLSGIAFYCYNTYSLWPVDMMYDIRAIMERLLSAEDFATWDKTYQQAVPYYRMSMKWMTEFYEQIKAFDTFDTNLKYGCVSMFIPRVGQSYSYGSMPLNKTVQNFAWSHVMNWKRFGWE
;
A
#
# COMPACT_ATOMS: atom_id res chain seq x y z
N MET A 1 -0.89 93.09 -43.60
CA MET A 1 -0.15 91.90 -43.97
C MET A 1 0.01 90.98 -42.73
N ARG A 2 -0.90 90.03 -42.57
CA ARG A 2 -0.86 89.09 -41.46
C ARG A 2 -0.23 87.79 -41.90
N LYS A 3 0.88 87.39 -41.27
CA LYS A 3 1.52 86.14 -41.50
C LYS A 3 0.87 85.07 -40.71
N LEU A 4 0.33 84.04 -41.37
CA LEU A 4 -0.28 82.88 -40.82
C LEU A 4 0.83 81.87 -40.50
N PHE A 5 0.94 81.46 -39.17
CA PHE A 5 1.85 80.40 -38.79
C PHE A 5 0.99 79.07 -38.70
N ILE A 6 1.37 78.13 -39.57
CA ILE A 6 0.81 76.79 -39.54
C ILE A 6 1.69 75.96 -38.59
N ILE A 7 1.12 75.55 -37.46
CA ILE A 7 1.75 74.61 -36.53
C ILE A 7 1.37 73.19 -36.99
N LEU A 8 2.35 72.44 -37.46
CA LEU A 8 2.19 71.01 -37.82
C LEU A 8 2.38 70.15 -36.57
N CYS A 9 1.26 69.68 -35.98
CA CYS A 9 1.31 68.70 -34.90
C CYS A 9 1.63 67.32 -35.45
N GLY A 10 2.88 66.87 -35.23
CA GLY A 10 3.27 65.51 -35.51
C GLY A 10 2.71 64.56 -34.44
N VAL A 11 1.80 63.68 -34.85
CA VAL A 11 1.29 62.62 -33.99
C VAL A 11 2.33 61.47 -34.01
N ILE A 12 3.08 61.33 -32.92
CA ILE A 12 3.94 60.15 -32.69
C ILE A 12 3.06 59.01 -32.25
N LEU A 13 2.79 58.04 -33.14
CA LEU A 13 2.21 56.75 -32.81
C LEU A 13 3.25 55.92 -32.06
N MET A 14 3.15 55.90 -30.75
CA MET A 14 3.86 54.92 -29.91
C MET A 14 3.20 53.56 -30.11
N ALA A 15 3.76 52.72 -30.95
CA ALA A 15 3.44 51.30 -31.00
C ALA A 15 3.92 50.65 -29.70
N GLY A 16 3.03 50.59 -28.71
CA GLY A 16 3.25 49.80 -27.51
C GLY A 16 3.25 48.31 -27.89
N CYS A 17 4.44 47.70 -27.96
CA CYS A 17 4.54 46.25 -27.89
C CYS A 17 3.96 45.81 -26.55
N LYS A 18 2.72 45.27 -26.51
CA LYS A 18 2.25 44.40 -25.44
C LYS A 18 3.19 43.20 -25.45
N LYS A 19 4.07 43.09 -24.47
CA LYS A 19 4.60 41.81 -24.07
C LYS A 19 3.39 41.02 -23.58
N ASP A 20 2.91 40.11 -24.38
CA ASP A 20 2.05 39.02 -23.89
C ASP A 20 2.92 38.25 -22.90
N ASN A 21 2.71 38.54 -21.60
CA ASN A 21 3.09 37.64 -20.54
C ASN A 21 2.10 36.49 -20.64
N ASP A 22 2.30 35.59 -21.57
CA ASP A 22 1.78 34.24 -21.51
C ASP A 22 2.48 33.57 -20.32
N GLU A 23 2.01 33.86 -19.09
CA GLU A 23 2.20 32.88 -18.01
C GLU A 23 1.60 31.59 -18.54
N PRO A 24 2.37 30.49 -18.59
CA PRO A 24 1.82 29.21 -19.02
C PRO A 24 0.58 28.95 -18.15
N VAL A 25 -0.57 28.84 -18.79
CA VAL A 25 -1.82 28.44 -18.11
C VAL A 25 -1.46 27.21 -17.30
N LYS A 26 -1.45 27.32 -15.97
CA LYS A 26 -1.21 26.20 -15.07
C LYS A 26 -2.26 25.16 -15.43
N LYS A 27 -1.88 24.14 -16.15
CA LYS A 27 -2.77 23.05 -16.54
C LYS A 27 -3.24 22.41 -15.24
N ASP A 28 -4.54 22.40 -14.99
CA ASP A 28 -5.10 21.77 -13.80
C ASP A 28 -4.60 20.34 -13.71
N THR A 29 -3.81 20.01 -12.68
CA THR A 29 -3.35 18.65 -12.46
C THR A 29 -4.53 17.79 -12.09
N GLN A 30 -4.78 16.73 -12.86
CA GLN A 30 -5.86 15.80 -12.58
C GLN A 30 -5.49 14.88 -11.43
N ARG A 31 -4.29 14.27 -11.49
CA ARG A 31 -3.82 13.36 -10.44
C ARG A 31 -2.36 13.57 -10.09
N THR A 32 -2.08 13.69 -8.80
CA THR A 32 -0.73 13.52 -8.25
C THR A 32 -0.64 12.14 -7.61
N VAL A 33 0.33 11.33 -8.06
CA VAL A 33 0.71 10.09 -7.39
C VAL A 33 1.91 10.38 -6.51
N VAL A 34 1.77 10.11 -5.22
CA VAL A 34 2.83 10.23 -4.23
C VAL A 34 3.42 8.85 -3.98
N VAL A 35 4.72 8.67 -4.24
CA VAL A 35 5.46 7.48 -3.81
C VAL A 35 6.18 7.85 -2.51
N TYR A 36 5.72 7.28 -1.40
CA TYR A 36 6.30 7.49 -0.08
C TYR A 36 7.33 6.41 0.20
N ILE A 37 8.62 6.75 0.01
CA ILE A 37 9.75 5.82 0.16
C ILE A 37 10.30 5.95 1.58
N SER A 38 9.99 4.96 2.43
CA SER A 38 10.57 4.76 3.76
C SER A 38 11.71 3.74 3.63
N GLY A 39 12.87 4.21 3.19
CA GLY A 39 14.02 3.41 2.78
C GLY A 39 15.28 3.65 3.63
N ASP A 40 15.20 4.35 4.78
CA ASP A 40 16.32 4.45 5.72
C ASP A 40 16.48 3.16 6.53
N ASN A 41 16.84 2.10 5.79
CA ASN A 41 17.02 0.74 6.28
C ASN A 41 17.81 -0.09 5.24
N ASN A 42 17.80 -1.42 5.37
CA ASN A 42 18.49 -2.33 4.45
C ASN A 42 17.94 -2.33 3.00
N LEU A 43 16.78 -1.69 2.73
CA LEU A 43 16.23 -1.55 1.38
C LEU A 43 16.71 -0.29 0.65
N SER A 44 17.59 0.52 1.25
CA SER A 44 18.05 1.79 0.67
C SER A 44 18.62 1.65 -0.75
N GLY A 45 19.32 0.53 -1.02
CA GLY A 45 19.84 0.21 -2.36
C GLY A 45 18.74 -0.11 -3.37
N ALA A 46 17.72 -0.87 -2.96
CA ALA A 46 16.57 -1.19 -3.78
C ALA A 46 15.75 0.07 -4.12
N ALA A 47 15.53 0.95 -3.13
CA ALA A 47 14.87 2.24 -3.35
C ALA A 47 15.55 3.08 -4.43
N ALA A 48 16.90 3.12 -4.43
CA ALA A 48 17.66 3.84 -5.46
C ALA A 48 17.47 3.23 -6.86
N SER A 49 17.33 1.90 -6.95
CA SER A 49 17.02 1.19 -8.20
C SER A 49 15.63 1.56 -8.70
N ASP A 50 14.63 1.49 -7.84
CA ASP A 50 13.24 1.78 -8.17
C ASP A 50 13.02 3.24 -8.60
N ILE A 51 13.74 4.20 -7.99
CA ILE A 51 13.75 5.59 -8.45
C ILE A 51 14.30 5.69 -9.89
N ASN A 52 15.28 4.87 -10.27
CA ASN A 52 15.77 4.86 -11.65
C ASN A 52 14.74 4.25 -12.61
N GLU A 53 14.07 3.18 -12.21
CA GLU A 53 12.96 2.61 -12.99
C GLU A 53 11.79 3.58 -13.14
N MET A 54 11.46 4.37 -12.11
CA MET A 54 10.45 5.43 -12.21
C MET A 54 10.84 6.50 -13.26
N LYS A 55 12.13 6.83 -13.38
CA LYS A 55 12.62 7.73 -14.44
C LYS A 55 12.46 7.11 -15.84
N GLU A 56 12.74 5.81 -15.96
CA GLU A 56 12.52 5.06 -17.21
C GLU A 56 11.03 5.02 -17.57
N GLY A 57 10.16 4.79 -16.57
CA GLY A 57 8.71 4.79 -16.72
C GLY A 57 8.06 6.17 -16.91
N ALA A 58 8.82 7.26 -16.82
CA ALA A 58 8.29 8.64 -16.83
C ALA A 58 7.48 9.00 -18.09
N THR A 59 7.71 8.32 -19.22
CA THR A 59 6.90 8.48 -20.45
C THR A 59 5.44 8.07 -20.25
N GLY A 60 5.14 7.26 -19.22
CA GLY A 60 3.79 6.87 -18.82
C GLY A 60 3.04 7.93 -18.03
N ILE A 61 3.68 9.03 -17.62
CA ILE A 61 3.04 10.13 -16.89
C ILE A 61 2.26 10.98 -17.89
N PRO A 62 0.93 11.10 -17.74
CA PRO A 62 0.12 11.93 -18.62
C PRO A 62 0.41 13.44 -18.39
N SER A 63 0.07 14.27 -19.37
CA SER A 63 0.35 15.71 -19.31
C SER A 63 -0.37 16.48 -18.19
N ASP A 64 -1.39 15.89 -17.60
CA ASP A 64 -2.17 16.39 -16.45
C ASP A 64 -1.93 15.54 -15.18
N GLY A 65 -0.92 14.65 -15.21
CA GLY A 65 -0.46 13.85 -14.08
C GLY A 65 0.86 14.33 -13.52
N ARG A 66 1.13 14.01 -12.26
CA ARG A 66 2.40 14.25 -11.58
C ARG A 66 2.82 13.03 -10.78
N LEU A 67 4.07 12.62 -10.88
CA LEU A 67 4.68 11.58 -10.04
C LEU A 67 5.64 12.26 -9.07
N VAL A 68 5.28 12.27 -7.80
CA VAL A 68 6.02 12.95 -6.73
C VAL A 68 6.55 11.91 -5.75
N LEU A 69 7.82 12.00 -5.43
CA LEU A 69 8.49 11.12 -4.48
C LEU A 69 8.72 11.87 -3.18
N PHE A 70 8.38 11.28 -2.05
CA PHE A 70 9.07 11.53 -0.80
C PHE A 70 10.12 10.44 -0.66
N VAL A 71 11.36 10.83 -0.39
CA VAL A 71 12.49 9.91 -0.34
C VAL A 71 13.24 10.08 0.97
N ASP A 72 13.33 9.00 1.72
CA ASP A 72 14.11 8.87 2.92
C ASP A 72 14.99 7.63 2.81
N LEU A 73 16.31 7.82 2.80
CA LEU A 73 17.30 6.77 2.55
C LEU A 73 18.43 6.85 3.57
N ASN A 74 19.00 5.71 3.88
CA ASN A 74 20.13 5.58 4.81
C ASN A 74 21.25 6.57 4.50
N GLY A 75 21.66 7.32 5.52
CA GLY A 75 22.77 8.28 5.44
C GLY A 75 22.47 9.55 4.66
N SER A 76 21.22 9.83 4.29
CA SER A 76 20.82 11.04 3.59
C SER A 76 19.68 11.75 4.33
N LYS A 77 19.55 13.07 4.08
CA LYS A 77 18.41 13.82 4.59
C LYS A 77 17.21 13.63 3.65
N PRO A 78 16.00 13.48 4.18
CA PRO A 78 14.81 13.33 3.38
C PRO A 78 14.56 14.50 2.41
N PHE A 79 13.91 14.21 1.29
CA PHE A 79 13.55 15.22 0.30
C PHE A 79 12.27 14.85 -0.46
N ILE A 80 11.65 15.85 -1.08
CA ILE A 80 10.54 15.69 -2.01
C ILE A 80 11.02 16.06 -3.41
N ALA A 81 10.73 15.21 -4.39
CA ALA A 81 11.10 15.42 -5.78
C ALA A 81 9.96 15.02 -6.73
N GLU A 82 9.93 15.59 -7.91
CA GLU A 82 9.04 15.21 -9.00
C GLU A 82 9.82 14.47 -10.09
N ILE A 83 9.31 13.35 -10.53
CA ILE A 83 9.79 12.65 -11.73
C ILE A 83 9.10 13.28 -12.94
N LYS A 84 9.91 13.69 -13.91
CA LYS A 84 9.45 14.36 -15.14
C LYS A 84 9.79 13.54 -16.38
N ASN A 85 8.90 13.57 -17.34
CA ASN A 85 9.19 13.06 -18.69
C ASN A 85 10.08 14.07 -19.45
N ASP A 86 11.24 14.36 -18.88
CA ASP A 86 12.27 15.21 -19.47
C ASP A 86 13.64 14.52 -19.35
N LYS A 87 14.20 14.12 -20.50
CA LYS A 87 15.50 13.42 -20.52
C LYS A 87 16.68 14.29 -20.02
N ARG A 88 16.53 15.62 -20.02
CA ARG A 88 17.59 16.54 -19.57
C ARG A 88 17.54 16.76 -18.06
N GLN A 89 16.34 16.75 -17.50
CA GLN A 89 16.10 16.92 -16.08
C GLN A 89 14.98 15.95 -15.60
N PRO A 90 15.29 14.66 -15.51
CA PRO A 90 14.28 13.65 -15.18
C PRO A 90 13.79 13.74 -13.73
N VAL A 91 14.52 14.43 -12.86
CA VAL A 91 14.16 14.65 -11.46
C VAL A 91 14.25 16.12 -11.12
N ASP A 92 13.19 16.66 -10.53
CA ASP A 92 13.17 18.04 -10.03
C ASP A 92 12.95 18.00 -8.51
N THR A 93 13.95 18.45 -7.75
CA THR A 93 13.83 18.50 -6.29
C THR A 93 12.96 19.67 -5.88
N LEU A 94 11.80 19.38 -5.33
CA LEU A 94 10.82 20.37 -4.90
C LEU A 94 11.08 20.89 -3.48
N TYR A 95 11.59 20.04 -2.58
CA TYR A 95 11.89 20.41 -1.21
C TYR A 95 12.97 19.50 -0.60
N LYS A 96 13.83 20.07 0.26
CA LYS A 96 14.83 19.33 1.04
C LYS A 96 14.66 19.64 2.51
N TYR A 97 14.58 18.59 3.31
CA TYR A 97 14.55 18.74 4.76
C TYR A 97 15.95 19.11 5.29
N SER A 98 16.01 19.90 6.34
CA SER A 98 17.29 20.35 6.95
C SER A 98 17.88 19.32 7.89
N THR A 99 17.04 18.47 8.46
CA THR A 99 17.37 17.42 9.43
C THR A 99 16.77 16.11 8.97
N ASP A 100 17.38 15.03 9.38
CA ASP A 100 16.85 13.70 9.28
C ASP A 100 15.76 13.46 10.34
N PHE A 101 14.80 12.56 10.03
CA PHE A 101 13.68 12.22 10.90
C PHE A 101 13.11 10.86 10.54
N TYR A 102 12.34 10.26 11.44
CA TYR A 102 11.66 9.00 11.16
C TYR A 102 10.52 9.18 10.16
N ALA A 103 10.68 8.68 8.93
CA ALA A 103 9.62 8.64 7.91
C ALA A 103 8.37 7.88 8.39
N SER A 104 8.56 6.97 9.33
CA SER A 104 7.50 6.19 9.99
C SER A 104 6.78 6.93 11.14
N ASP A 105 7.18 8.16 11.48
CA ASP A 105 6.42 8.97 12.45
C ASP A 105 5.10 9.46 11.81
N PRO A 106 3.93 9.18 12.41
CA PRO A 106 2.64 9.51 11.80
C PRO A 106 2.39 11.02 11.67
N ASN A 107 2.98 11.87 12.51
CA ASN A 107 2.86 13.32 12.39
C ASN A 107 3.69 13.83 11.22
N LEU A 108 4.92 13.31 11.08
CA LEU A 108 5.80 13.66 9.97
C LEU A 108 5.28 13.12 8.65
N PHE A 109 4.69 11.92 8.63
CA PHE A 109 3.96 11.41 7.48
C PHE A 109 2.85 12.37 7.03
N SER A 110 2.04 12.85 7.98
CA SER A 110 1.00 13.84 7.68
C SER A 110 1.59 15.16 7.16
N GLU A 111 2.65 15.68 7.80
CA GLU A 111 3.33 16.91 7.36
C GLU A 111 3.91 16.79 5.95
N VAL A 112 4.54 15.65 5.62
CA VAL A 112 5.06 15.39 4.28
C VAL A 112 3.94 15.43 3.23
N LEU A 113 2.83 14.73 3.48
CA LEU A 113 1.69 14.72 2.56
C LEU A 113 1.04 16.09 2.43
N GLU A 114 0.90 16.85 3.52
CA GLU A 114 0.42 18.24 3.50
C GLU A 114 1.32 19.12 2.64
N ARG A 115 2.64 18.97 2.78
CA ARG A 115 3.63 19.69 1.96
C ARG A 115 3.54 19.31 0.49
N VAL A 116 3.38 18.01 0.18
CA VAL A 116 3.16 17.57 -1.21
C VAL A 116 1.89 18.18 -1.78
N ALA A 117 0.78 18.20 -1.04
CA ALA A 117 -0.46 18.80 -1.50
C ALA A 117 -0.31 20.31 -1.78
N GLY A 118 0.47 21.02 -0.95
CA GLY A 118 0.78 22.43 -1.16
C GLY A 118 1.68 22.70 -2.37
N LEU A 119 2.68 21.85 -2.63
CA LEU A 119 3.60 21.98 -3.76
C LEU A 119 2.99 21.49 -5.08
N CYS A 120 2.13 20.47 -5.01
CA CYS A 120 1.56 19.75 -6.16
C CYS A 120 0.03 19.59 -6.02
N PRO A 121 -0.73 20.70 -5.97
CA PRO A 121 -2.19 20.62 -5.83
C PRO A 121 -2.81 19.90 -7.03
N SER A 122 -3.77 19.01 -6.74
CA SER A 122 -4.42 18.15 -7.73
C SER A 122 -5.87 17.86 -7.33
N LYS A 123 -6.68 17.42 -8.30
CA LYS A 123 -8.06 17.00 -8.04
C LYS A 123 -8.12 15.66 -7.34
N GLU A 124 -7.19 14.78 -7.66
CA GLU A 124 -7.08 13.43 -7.11
C GLU A 124 -5.66 13.15 -6.63
N TYR A 125 -5.55 12.28 -5.62
CA TYR A 125 -4.26 11.78 -5.15
C TYR A 125 -4.28 10.26 -5.09
N GLY A 126 -3.18 9.63 -5.56
CA GLY A 126 -2.84 8.25 -5.31
C GLY A 126 -1.63 8.18 -4.38
N LEU A 127 -1.57 7.17 -3.53
CA LEU A 127 -0.45 6.94 -2.63
C LEU A 127 0.15 5.57 -2.88
N VAL A 128 1.45 5.53 -3.11
CA VAL A 128 2.25 4.30 -3.09
C VAL A 128 3.02 4.26 -1.79
N LEU A 129 2.85 3.20 -1.01
CA LEU A 129 3.61 2.93 0.19
C LEU A 129 4.77 2.00 -0.17
N TRP A 130 5.98 2.52 -0.18
CA TRP A 130 7.18 1.77 -0.52
C TRP A 130 8.05 1.51 0.72
N GLY A 131 8.43 0.28 0.95
CA GLY A 131 9.31 -0.11 2.05
C GLY A 131 8.92 -1.43 2.71
N HIS A 132 9.40 -1.68 3.92
CA HIS A 132 8.94 -2.84 4.68
C HIS A 132 7.47 -2.73 5.10
N GLY A 133 6.79 -3.86 5.19
CA GLY A 133 5.40 -3.95 5.65
C GLY A 133 5.13 -5.28 6.35
N SER A 134 4.13 -5.30 7.23
CA SER A 134 3.72 -6.49 7.96
C SER A 134 2.20 -6.52 8.25
N GLY A 135 1.43 -5.80 7.45
CA GLY A 135 -0.03 -5.76 7.56
C GLY A 135 -0.49 -5.23 8.92
N TRP A 136 -1.32 -6.00 9.60
CA TRP A 136 -1.92 -5.63 10.89
C TRP A 136 -0.98 -5.82 12.10
N LEU A 137 0.19 -6.41 11.95
CA LEU A 137 1.12 -6.55 13.07
C LEU A 137 1.47 -5.16 13.59
N VAL A 138 1.22 -4.94 14.89
CA VAL A 138 1.35 -3.64 15.56
C VAL A 138 2.55 -3.64 16.47
N GLU A 139 3.16 -2.48 16.60
CA GLU A 139 4.20 -2.25 17.59
C GLU A 139 3.64 -1.73 18.91
N PRO A 140 3.96 -2.32 20.07
CA PRO A 140 3.86 -1.65 21.35
C PRO A 140 4.99 -0.63 21.50
N ASP A 141 4.70 0.58 21.99
CA ASP A 141 5.60 1.73 22.11
C ASP A 141 6.92 1.52 22.93
N THR A 142 7.20 0.31 23.39
CA THR A 142 8.19 0.11 24.47
C THR A 142 9.41 -0.73 24.14
N VAL A 143 9.53 -1.37 22.97
CA VAL A 143 10.70 -2.24 22.65
C VAL A 143 11.14 -2.16 21.19
N ALA A 144 12.44 -2.02 20.98
CA ALA A 144 13.12 -1.82 19.72
C ALA A 144 13.20 -3.10 18.84
N GLN A 145 12.16 -3.54 18.22
CA GLN A 145 12.13 -4.49 17.08
C GLN A 145 10.69 -4.84 16.71
N LYS A 146 10.07 -4.12 15.77
CA LYS A 146 8.64 -4.33 15.55
C LYS A 146 8.16 -3.81 14.21
N ARG A 147 6.99 -4.23 13.73
CA ARG A 147 6.60 -4.23 12.33
C ARG A 147 5.17 -3.72 12.15
N ALA A 148 4.96 -2.77 11.27
CA ALA A 148 3.71 -2.38 10.65
C ALA A 148 3.99 -1.87 9.23
N TYR A 149 4.39 -0.60 9.07
CA TYR A 149 4.84 -0.06 7.79
C TYR A 149 6.11 0.77 7.99
N GLY A 150 7.04 0.63 7.06
CA GLY A 150 8.14 1.56 6.84
C GLY A 150 9.12 1.65 8.01
N ILE A 151 9.80 0.54 8.40
CA ILE A 151 10.87 0.67 9.38
C ILE A 151 11.86 1.75 8.93
N ASP A 152 12.21 2.59 9.87
CA ASP A 152 13.18 3.66 9.74
C ASP A 152 14.20 3.52 10.85
N GLU A 153 15.47 3.35 10.48
CA GLU A 153 16.59 3.05 11.38
C GLU A 153 17.45 4.28 11.65
N THR A 154 16.91 5.50 11.50
CA THR A 154 17.62 6.78 11.62
C THR A 154 18.82 6.73 12.57
N GLY A 155 19.97 6.75 12.02
CA GLY A 155 21.30 7.13 12.43
C GLY A 155 21.89 6.79 13.80
N ASN A 156 21.18 6.22 14.78
CA ASN A 156 21.69 6.07 16.15
C ASN A 156 21.57 4.70 16.83
N GLY A 157 21.30 3.64 16.10
CA GLY A 157 21.45 2.26 16.61
C GLY A 157 20.50 1.86 17.76
N SER A 158 19.44 2.60 18.02
CA SER A 158 18.50 2.33 19.11
C SER A 158 17.24 1.56 18.69
N GLY A 159 17.25 0.94 17.52
CA GLY A 159 16.12 0.19 16.93
C GLY A 159 15.22 1.07 16.08
N GLY A 160 14.81 0.53 14.94
CA GLY A 160 13.98 1.25 13.99
C GLY A 160 12.56 1.53 14.50
N LYS A 161 11.93 2.58 14.00
CA LYS A 161 10.51 2.89 14.24
C LYS A 161 9.65 2.45 13.09
N TRP A 162 8.42 2.05 13.38
CA TRP A 162 7.39 1.66 12.41
C TRP A 162 6.14 2.51 12.58
N MET A 163 5.37 2.68 11.52
CA MET A 163 4.05 3.31 11.58
C MET A 163 2.96 2.24 11.63
N ASN A 164 2.12 2.27 12.66
CA ASN A 164 0.94 1.41 12.73
C ASN A 164 -0.15 1.84 11.72
N ILE A 165 -0.85 0.90 11.13
CA ILE A 165 -1.90 1.18 10.15
C ILE A 165 -3.02 2.07 10.73
N THR A 166 -3.37 1.88 12.01
CA THR A 166 -4.34 2.74 12.72
C THR A 166 -3.87 4.20 12.84
N GLN A 167 -2.56 4.42 12.99
CA GLN A 167 -1.97 5.76 13.02
C GLN A 167 -1.95 6.38 11.62
N MET A 168 -1.59 5.60 10.59
CA MET A 168 -1.67 6.01 9.19
C MET A 168 -3.09 6.42 8.80
N ALA A 169 -4.08 5.61 9.14
CA ALA A 169 -5.50 5.89 8.87
C ALA A 169 -5.95 7.22 9.50
N ARG A 170 -5.54 7.49 10.76
CA ARG A 170 -5.83 8.77 11.43
C ARG A 170 -5.16 9.94 10.71
N ALA A 171 -3.87 9.84 10.39
CA ALA A 171 -3.13 10.89 9.69
C ALA A 171 -3.79 11.26 8.36
N LEU A 172 -4.17 10.26 7.55
CA LEU A 172 -4.89 10.46 6.30
C LEU A 172 -6.30 11.07 6.52
N LYS A 173 -7.00 10.64 7.57
CA LYS A 173 -8.33 11.18 7.92
C LYS A 173 -8.25 12.65 8.36
N ASP A 174 -7.22 13.00 9.09
CA ASP A 174 -6.98 14.39 9.51
C ASP A 174 -6.72 15.30 8.31
N LEU A 175 -5.93 14.84 7.32
CA LEU A 175 -5.71 15.57 6.06
C LEU A 175 -7.01 15.79 5.27
N GLN A 176 -7.89 14.80 5.24
CA GLN A 176 -9.23 14.95 4.64
C GLN A 176 -10.08 15.97 5.40
N THR A 177 -10.11 15.86 6.72
CA THR A 177 -10.93 16.75 7.57
C THR A 177 -10.47 18.22 7.47
N LYS A 178 -9.17 18.44 7.32
CA LYS A 178 -8.56 19.75 7.06
C LYS A 178 -8.72 20.24 5.61
N ASN A 179 -9.33 19.46 4.74
CA ASN A 179 -9.42 19.71 3.29
C ASN A 179 -8.06 19.92 2.60
N VAL A 180 -7.02 19.28 3.10
CA VAL A 180 -5.67 19.28 2.51
C VAL A 180 -5.60 18.32 1.34
N MET A 181 -6.11 17.09 1.55
CA MET A 181 -6.24 16.06 0.52
C MET A 181 -7.65 15.48 0.54
N PRO A 182 -8.27 15.21 -0.62
CA PRO A 182 -9.50 14.43 -0.68
C PRO A 182 -9.24 12.97 -0.29
N LYS A 183 -10.29 12.14 -0.25
CA LYS A 183 -10.15 10.69 -0.19
C LYS A 183 -9.21 10.24 -1.32
N LEU A 184 -8.21 9.42 -1.01
CA LEU A 184 -7.26 8.92 -2.00
C LEU A 184 -7.96 8.04 -3.03
N SER A 185 -7.63 8.18 -4.31
CA SER A 185 -8.14 7.29 -5.36
C SER A 185 -7.65 5.86 -5.16
N PHE A 186 -6.45 5.70 -4.59
CA PHE A 186 -5.91 4.40 -4.21
C PHE A 186 -4.76 4.53 -3.21
N ILE A 187 -4.55 3.45 -2.45
CA ILE A 187 -3.28 3.14 -1.79
C ILE A 187 -2.74 1.88 -2.49
N TYR A 188 -1.57 1.98 -3.10
CA TYR A 188 -0.82 0.84 -3.59
C TYR A 188 0.31 0.53 -2.61
N ALA A 189 0.20 -0.62 -1.95
CA ALA A 189 1.17 -1.09 -0.98
C ALA A 189 2.25 -1.94 -1.68
N ASP A 190 3.35 -1.31 -2.05
CA ASP A 190 4.57 -1.97 -2.50
C ASP A 190 5.42 -2.31 -1.27
N CYS A 191 4.83 -3.16 -0.43
CA CYS A 191 5.38 -3.65 0.83
C CYS A 191 4.66 -4.95 1.24
N CYS A 192 5.31 -5.76 2.08
CA CYS A 192 4.85 -7.10 2.44
C CYS A 192 3.54 -7.11 3.23
N ASN A 193 2.72 -8.16 3.05
CA ASN A 193 1.60 -8.55 3.92
C ASN A 193 0.46 -7.53 4.08
N MET A 194 0.38 -6.51 3.23
CA MET A 194 -0.58 -5.42 3.41
C MET A 194 -2.02 -5.78 3.03
N MET A 195 -2.23 -6.83 2.21
CA MET A 195 -3.59 -7.22 1.81
C MET A 195 -4.24 -8.13 2.84
N CYS A 196 -4.59 -7.55 3.99
CA CYS A 196 -5.35 -8.16 5.06
C CYS A 196 -6.59 -7.32 5.37
N VAL A 197 -7.67 -7.97 5.81
CA VAL A 197 -8.94 -7.30 6.12
C VAL A 197 -8.83 -6.30 7.25
N GLU A 198 -7.93 -6.53 8.21
CA GLU A 198 -7.67 -5.66 9.35
C GLU A 198 -7.15 -4.29 8.85
N ALA A 199 -6.12 -4.30 8.00
CA ALA A 199 -5.58 -3.07 7.42
C ALA A 199 -6.59 -2.40 6.48
N ALA A 200 -7.28 -3.18 5.65
CA ALA A 200 -8.27 -2.65 4.72
C ALA A 200 -9.45 -1.98 5.43
N TYR A 201 -9.90 -2.53 6.55
CA TYR A 201 -10.99 -1.94 7.33
C TYR A 201 -10.58 -0.61 7.99
N GLU A 202 -9.34 -0.49 8.47
CA GLU A 202 -8.83 0.78 9.00
C GLU A 202 -8.75 1.87 7.91
N LEU A 203 -8.34 1.49 6.71
CA LEU A 203 -8.08 2.43 5.61
C LEU A 203 -9.33 2.72 4.75
N LYS A 204 -10.47 2.04 4.96
CA LYS A 204 -11.65 2.12 4.08
C LYS A 204 -12.22 3.52 3.88
N ASP A 205 -12.09 4.39 4.88
CA ASP A 205 -12.65 5.73 4.83
C ASP A 205 -11.69 6.76 4.21
N VAL A 206 -10.43 6.38 3.96
CA VAL A 206 -9.38 7.29 3.48
C VAL A 206 -8.88 6.98 2.07
N THR A 207 -9.23 5.82 1.51
CA THR A 207 -8.90 5.45 0.12
C THR A 207 -10.07 4.75 -0.56
N GLU A 208 -10.16 4.83 -1.92
CA GLU A 208 -11.17 4.09 -2.69
C GLU A 208 -10.73 2.64 -2.94
N TYR A 209 -9.46 2.45 -3.29
CA TYR A 209 -8.88 1.13 -3.53
C TYR A 209 -7.63 0.93 -2.68
N MET A 210 -7.48 -0.29 -2.19
CA MET A 210 -6.23 -0.79 -1.61
C MET A 210 -5.70 -1.91 -2.49
N ILE A 211 -4.45 -1.83 -2.93
CA ILE A 211 -3.82 -2.76 -3.88
C ILE A 211 -2.51 -3.23 -3.28
N GLY A 212 -2.19 -4.51 -3.40
CA GLY A 212 -0.92 -5.06 -2.90
C GLY A 212 -0.93 -6.58 -2.78
N SER A 213 -0.05 -7.10 -1.93
CA SER A 213 0.13 -8.52 -1.66
C SER A 213 -0.28 -8.89 -0.23
N PRO A 214 -0.94 -10.04 -0.02
CA PRO A 214 -1.13 -10.61 1.32
C PRO A 214 0.13 -11.32 1.83
N ALA A 215 1.09 -11.62 0.97
CA ALA A 215 2.35 -12.30 1.26
C ALA A 215 3.54 -11.32 1.22
N GLU A 216 4.73 -11.85 1.47
CA GLU A 216 5.97 -11.10 1.23
C GLU A 216 6.17 -10.82 -0.27
N ILE A 217 6.82 -9.70 -0.56
CA ILE A 217 7.19 -9.30 -1.91
C ILE A 217 8.72 -9.22 -2.03
N PRO A 218 9.27 -9.31 -3.25
CA PRO A 218 10.69 -9.10 -3.47
C PRO A 218 11.18 -7.74 -2.97
N GLY A 219 12.36 -7.70 -2.37
CA GLY A 219 12.97 -6.46 -1.88
C GLY A 219 13.29 -5.43 -2.98
N TYR A 220 13.28 -5.84 -4.24
CA TYR A 220 13.36 -4.97 -5.42
C TYR A 220 12.02 -4.35 -5.82
N GLY A 221 10.94 -4.63 -5.10
CA GLY A 221 9.64 -3.97 -5.28
C GLY A 221 8.98 -4.20 -6.63
N ALA A 222 8.15 -3.26 -7.02
CA ALA A 222 7.44 -3.27 -8.29
C ALA A 222 8.33 -2.87 -9.48
N PRO A 223 8.12 -3.42 -10.69
CA PRO A 223 8.82 -2.98 -11.89
C PRO A 223 8.32 -1.59 -12.33
N TYR A 224 8.84 -0.52 -11.71
CA TYR A 224 8.32 0.84 -11.88
C TYR A 224 8.44 1.37 -13.30
N GLN A 225 9.41 0.90 -14.10
CA GLN A 225 9.49 1.23 -15.53
C GLN A 225 8.21 0.83 -16.31
N LEU A 226 7.42 -0.12 -15.77
CA LEU A 226 6.15 -0.57 -16.35
C LEU A 226 4.94 -0.10 -15.52
N ILE A 227 5.09 0.04 -14.21
CA ILE A 227 4.02 0.38 -13.26
C ILE A 227 3.61 1.85 -13.37
N VAL A 228 4.54 2.79 -13.61
CA VAL A 228 4.25 4.23 -13.66
C VAL A 228 3.05 4.54 -14.54
N ALA A 229 2.98 3.97 -15.74
CA ALA A 229 1.84 4.18 -16.65
C ALA A 229 0.49 3.67 -16.10
N GLN A 230 0.51 2.66 -15.23
CA GLN A 230 -0.69 2.09 -14.65
C GLN A 230 -1.25 2.97 -13.52
N LEU A 231 -0.38 3.67 -12.76
CA LEU A 231 -0.76 4.52 -11.64
C LEU A 231 -1.66 5.71 -12.04
N PHE A 232 -1.66 6.07 -13.31
CA PHE A 232 -2.50 7.16 -13.86
C PHE A 232 -3.79 6.68 -14.53
N LYS A 233 -4.05 5.38 -14.56
CA LYS A 233 -5.33 4.83 -15.01
C LYS A 233 -6.40 4.96 -13.93
N SER A 234 -7.66 4.71 -14.29
CA SER A 234 -8.79 4.84 -13.36
C SER A 234 -9.64 3.58 -13.32
N GLY A 235 -10.39 3.39 -12.22
CA GLY A 235 -11.30 2.26 -12.03
C GLY A 235 -10.60 0.92 -12.20
N SER A 236 -11.25 -0.02 -12.88
CA SER A 236 -10.71 -1.37 -13.08
C SER A 236 -9.41 -1.42 -13.88
N ASN A 237 -9.16 -0.45 -14.76
CA ASN A 237 -7.90 -0.38 -15.52
C ASN A 237 -6.70 -0.03 -14.64
N LEU A 238 -6.91 0.72 -13.55
CA LEU A 238 -5.88 1.02 -12.57
C LEU A 238 -5.39 -0.25 -11.88
N TYR A 239 -6.27 -0.89 -11.13
CA TYR A 239 -5.84 -2.02 -10.29
C TYR A 239 -5.47 -3.26 -11.11
N ARG A 240 -6.19 -3.55 -12.23
CA ARG A 240 -5.78 -4.64 -13.13
C ARG A 240 -4.44 -4.35 -13.77
N GLY A 241 -4.21 -3.12 -14.22
CA GLY A 241 -2.93 -2.72 -14.80
C GLY A 241 -1.76 -2.92 -13.83
N ILE A 242 -1.90 -2.51 -12.57
CA ILE A 242 -0.87 -2.70 -11.54
C ILE A 242 -0.66 -4.20 -11.25
N ILE A 243 -1.75 -4.92 -10.92
CA ILE A 243 -1.71 -6.33 -10.52
C ILE A 243 -1.13 -7.21 -11.65
N ASP A 244 -1.64 -7.06 -12.88
CA ASP A 244 -1.17 -7.88 -14.00
C ASP A 244 0.28 -7.59 -14.37
N THR A 245 0.68 -6.31 -14.33
CA THR A 245 2.07 -5.92 -14.63
C THR A 245 3.03 -6.52 -13.60
N TYR A 246 2.74 -6.35 -12.32
CA TYR A 246 3.56 -6.88 -11.24
C TYR A 246 3.64 -8.42 -11.30
N TYR A 247 2.48 -9.07 -11.34
CA TYR A 247 2.38 -10.52 -11.37
C TYR A 247 3.14 -11.12 -12.57
N ASN A 248 2.90 -10.61 -13.78
CA ASN A 248 3.52 -11.14 -15.00
C ASN A 248 5.03 -10.89 -15.05
N TYR A 249 5.51 -9.77 -14.48
CA TYR A 249 6.93 -9.49 -14.41
C TYR A 249 7.68 -10.59 -13.63
N TYR A 250 7.21 -10.90 -12.43
CA TYR A 250 7.84 -11.91 -11.58
C TYR A 250 7.54 -13.36 -12.03
N ALA A 251 6.44 -13.59 -12.73
CA ALA A 251 6.14 -14.91 -13.29
C ALA A 251 7.08 -15.32 -14.44
N ASP A 252 7.70 -14.34 -15.12
CA ASP A 252 8.70 -14.61 -16.17
C ASP A 252 10.11 -14.34 -15.63
N PHE A 253 10.80 -15.41 -15.28
CA PHE A 253 12.19 -15.36 -14.80
C PHE A 253 13.15 -14.61 -15.74
N ASN A 254 12.84 -14.52 -17.04
CA ASN A 254 13.68 -13.81 -18.00
C ASN A 254 13.61 -12.29 -17.84
N ASN A 255 12.54 -11.76 -17.25
CA ASN A 255 12.42 -10.33 -16.95
C ASN A 255 13.37 -9.87 -15.83
N LEU A 256 13.84 -10.80 -14.99
CA LEU A 256 14.63 -10.47 -13.81
C LEU A 256 16.10 -10.25 -14.18
N ASN A 257 16.69 -9.20 -13.65
CA ASN A 257 18.13 -8.95 -13.77
C ASN A 257 18.94 -9.89 -12.85
N TYR A 258 20.27 -9.83 -12.94
CA TYR A 258 21.14 -10.70 -12.14
C TYR A 258 20.98 -10.48 -10.64
N ALA A 259 20.82 -9.25 -10.19
CA ALA A 259 20.70 -8.92 -8.78
C ALA A 259 19.36 -9.39 -8.20
N GLU A 260 18.26 -9.24 -8.95
CA GLU A 260 16.94 -9.76 -8.60
C GLU A 260 16.96 -11.29 -8.50
N LYS A 261 17.57 -11.98 -9.48
CA LYS A 261 17.75 -13.44 -9.44
C LYS A 261 18.58 -13.91 -8.24
N ALA A 262 19.58 -13.14 -7.86
CA ALA A 262 20.44 -13.48 -6.72
C ALA A 262 19.73 -13.24 -5.37
N SER A 263 18.93 -12.17 -5.25
CA SER A 263 18.17 -11.88 -4.04
C SER A 263 16.93 -12.74 -3.88
N TRP A 264 16.48 -13.37 -4.95
CA TRP A 264 15.34 -14.26 -4.98
C TRP A 264 15.78 -15.65 -5.53
N PRO A 265 16.71 -16.34 -4.83
CA PRO A 265 17.41 -17.51 -5.35
C PRO A 265 16.50 -18.71 -5.63
N TYR A 266 15.25 -18.63 -5.21
CA TYR A 266 14.27 -19.69 -5.35
C TYR A 266 13.21 -19.40 -6.42
N MET A 267 13.40 -18.36 -7.22
CA MET A 267 12.53 -18.06 -8.36
C MET A 267 12.74 -19.08 -9.47
N GLU A 268 11.95 -20.11 -9.42
CA GLU A 268 11.79 -21.10 -10.47
C GLU A 268 10.49 -20.81 -11.24
N GLU A 269 10.24 -21.55 -12.31
CA GLU A 269 8.98 -21.51 -13.04
C GLU A 269 7.78 -21.70 -12.09
N GLY A 270 6.77 -20.86 -12.24
CA GLY A 270 5.57 -20.84 -11.40
C GLY A 270 5.63 -19.92 -10.17
N TYR A 271 6.75 -19.23 -9.95
CA TYR A 271 6.82 -18.18 -8.94
C TYR A 271 6.12 -16.93 -9.43
N SER A 272 5.49 -16.23 -8.53
CA SER A 272 5.08 -14.83 -8.65
C SER A 272 4.66 -14.29 -7.29
N VAL A 273 4.22 -13.06 -7.26
CA VAL A 273 3.65 -12.42 -6.09
C VAL A 273 2.13 -12.51 -6.16
N PRO A 274 1.45 -13.13 -5.17
CA PRO A 274 -0.01 -13.09 -5.10
C PRO A 274 -0.43 -11.64 -4.87
N MET A 275 -1.33 -11.13 -5.72
CA MET A 275 -1.73 -9.74 -5.72
C MET A 275 -3.24 -9.62 -5.74
N SER A 276 -3.77 -8.64 -5.02
CA SER A 276 -5.21 -8.35 -5.02
C SER A 276 -5.52 -6.87 -4.92
N VAL A 277 -6.78 -6.53 -5.16
CA VAL A 277 -7.36 -5.22 -4.89
C VAL A 277 -8.55 -5.37 -3.95
N ILE A 278 -8.67 -4.45 -3.00
CA ILE A 278 -9.87 -4.26 -2.18
C ILE A 278 -10.53 -2.94 -2.57
N ASP A 279 -11.80 -3.02 -3.02
CA ASP A 279 -12.68 -1.85 -3.13
C ASP A 279 -13.24 -1.54 -1.74
N THR A 280 -12.75 -0.48 -1.15
CA THR A 280 -13.02 -0.15 0.25
C THR A 280 -14.49 0.18 0.52
N LYS A 281 -15.24 0.55 -0.50
CA LYS A 281 -16.68 0.80 -0.43
C LYS A 281 -17.47 -0.39 0.14
N TYR A 282 -16.99 -1.60 -0.11
CA TYR A 282 -17.70 -2.83 0.26
C TYR A 282 -17.16 -3.51 1.52
N VAL A 283 -16.04 -3.02 2.07
CA VAL A 283 -15.36 -3.67 3.22
C VAL A 283 -16.24 -3.66 4.48
N GLY A 284 -17.01 -2.58 4.71
CA GLY A 284 -17.93 -2.52 5.84
C GLY A 284 -19.04 -3.57 5.75
N ASN A 285 -19.62 -3.75 4.56
CA ASN A 285 -20.65 -4.79 4.34
C ASN A 285 -20.04 -6.20 4.46
N LEU A 286 -18.81 -6.39 3.95
CA LEU A 286 -18.10 -7.66 4.09
C LEU A 286 -17.87 -7.99 5.56
N ALA A 287 -17.45 -7.02 6.37
CA ALA A 287 -17.22 -7.23 7.80
C ALA A 287 -18.49 -7.67 8.54
N ASN A 288 -19.58 -6.92 8.36
CA ASN A 288 -20.86 -7.25 9.01
C ASN A 288 -21.36 -8.64 8.57
N LEU A 289 -21.32 -8.92 7.27
CA LEU A 289 -21.77 -10.22 6.77
C LEU A 289 -20.86 -11.36 7.24
N THR A 290 -19.55 -11.13 7.36
CA THR A 290 -18.61 -12.12 7.91
C THR A 290 -18.98 -12.46 9.36
N HIS A 291 -19.22 -11.44 10.19
CA HIS A 291 -19.67 -11.63 11.56
C HIS A 291 -20.97 -12.45 11.63
N ASP A 292 -22.01 -12.02 10.91
CA ASP A 292 -23.34 -12.66 10.94
C ASP A 292 -23.29 -14.12 10.47
N MET A 293 -22.49 -14.41 9.45
CA MET A 293 -22.33 -15.77 8.94
C MET A 293 -21.53 -16.66 9.89
N LEU A 294 -20.49 -16.13 10.54
CA LEU A 294 -19.76 -16.88 11.58
C LEU A 294 -20.64 -17.15 12.80
N GLU A 295 -21.43 -16.16 13.25
CA GLU A 295 -22.38 -16.34 14.34
C GLU A 295 -23.39 -17.46 14.03
N ARG A 296 -23.93 -17.47 12.81
CA ARG A 296 -24.85 -18.51 12.34
C ARG A 296 -24.19 -19.89 12.30
N ALA A 297 -22.97 -19.97 11.73
CA ALA A 297 -22.24 -21.22 11.60
C ALA A 297 -21.90 -21.85 12.94
N GLN A 298 -21.65 -21.02 13.97
CA GLN A 298 -21.38 -21.48 15.34
C GLN A 298 -22.67 -21.83 16.13
N GLY A 299 -23.86 -21.70 15.54
CA GLY A 299 -25.14 -21.97 16.22
C GLY A 299 -25.43 -21.01 17.38
N GLY A 300 -24.94 -19.78 17.28
CA GLY A 300 -24.84 -18.83 18.37
C GLY A 300 -23.48 -18.95 19.08
N TYR A 301 -23.39 -18.41 20.31
CA TYR A 301 -22.10 -18.42 21.04
C TYR A 301 -21.91 -19.74 21.76
N PRO A 302 -20.87 -20.52 21.43
CA PRO A 302 -20.65 -21.82 22.03
C PRO A 302 -20.30 -21.70 23.52
N GLN A 303 -20.84 -22.62 24.35
CA GLN A 303 -20.51 -22.70 25.77
C GLN A 303 -19.02 -23.13 25.96
N TYR A 304 -18.49 -23.90 25.03
CA TYR A 304 -17.09 -24.35 24.98
C TYR A 304 -16.53 -24.06 23.59
N PRO A 305 -15.98 -22.86 23.38
CA PRO A 305 -15.48 -22.47 22.07
C PRO A 305 -14.24 -23.30 21.71
N GLU A 306 -14.24 -23.82 20.51
CA GLU A 306 -13.05 -24.43 19.90
C GLU A 306 -12.48 -23.47 18.85
N THR A 307 -11.15 -23.45 18.75
CA THR A 307 -10.50 -22.75 17.61
C THR A 307 -10.90 -23.46 16.33
N PRO A 308 -11.33 -22.72 15.27
CA PRO A 308 -11.63 -23.33 14.00
C PRO A 308 -10.47 -24.16 13.46
N ASP A 309 -10.78 -25.28 12.81
CA ASP A 309 -9.78 -26.06 12.09
C ASP A 309 -9.36 -25.31 10.81
N LEU A 310 -8.17 -24.74 10.86
CA LEU A 310 -7.54 -24.02 9.75
C LEU A 310 -6.51 -24.88 8.99
N SER A 311 -6.43 -26.18 9.30
CA SER A 311 -5.49 -27.08 8.65
C SER A 311 -5.73 -27.14 7.12
N GLY A 312 -4.68 -27.08 6.34
CA GLY A 312 -4.72 -27.10 4.88
C GLY A 312 -5.24 -25.79 4.25
N ILE A 313 -5.62 -24.77 5.01
CA ILE A 313 -5.93 -23.45 4.46
C ILE A 313 -4.62 -22.70 4.16
N ALA A 314 -4.52 -22.07 2.99
CA ALA A 314 -3.38 -21.26 2.63
C ALA A 314 -3.20 -20.08 3.58
N PHE A 315 -1.94 -19.86 4.00
CA PHE A 315 -1.54 -18.72 4.81
C PHE A 315 -0.40 -17.97 4.13
N TYR A 316 -0.31 -16.68 4.41
CA TYR A 316 0.61 -15.77 3.74
C TYR A 316 1.75 -15.29 4.63
N CYS A 317 1.65 -15.48 5.93
CA CYS A 317 2.71 -15.17 6.89
C CYS A 317 2.89 -16.34 7.86
N TYR A 318 4.15 -16.63 8.18
CA TYR A 318 4.52 -17.71 9.08
C TYR A 318 5.59 -17.22 10.05
N ASN A 319 5.39 -17.37 11.34
CA ASN A 319 6.35 -16.92 12.34
C ASN A 319 7.29 -18.06 12.76
N THR A 320 8.55 -17.95 12.40
CA THR A 320 9.60 -18.90 12.80
C THR A 320 10.35 -18.47 14.08
N TYR A 321 10.26 -17.21 14.49
CA TYR A 321 10.97 -16.68 15.68
C TYR A 321 10.34 -17.06 17.03
N SER A 322 9.21 -17.73 17.01
CA SER A 322 8.58 -18.29 18.19
C SER A 322 9.13 -19.69 18.48
N LEU A 323 9.22 -20.06 19.76
CA LEU A 323 9.48 -21.46 20.18
C LEU A 323 8.44 -22.42 19.57
N TRP A 324 7.29 -21.88 19.17
CA TRP A 324 6.19 -22.57 18.49
C TRP A 324 5.89 -21.80 17.21
N PRO A 325 6.24 -22.32 16.03
CA PRO A 325 5.88 -21.73 14.77
C PRO A 325 4.37 -21.49 14.65
N VAL A 326 3.97 -20.33 14.19
CA VAL A 326 2.56 -19.93 14.08
C VAL A 326 2.24 -19.51 12.67
N ASP A 327 1.33 -20.24 12.04
CA ASP A 327 0.72 -19.82 10.80
C ASP A 327 -0.17 -18.60 11.06
N MET A 328 -0.06 -17.60 10.22
CA MET A 328 -0.82 -16.36 10.35
C MET A 328 -1.33 -15.90 8.98
N MET A 329 -2.26 -14.96 9.00
CA MET A 329 -2.79 -14.34 7.79
C MET A 329 -3.30 -15.38 6.79
N TYR A 330 -4.26 -16.17 7.26
CA TYR A 330 -4.94 -17.16 6.42
C TYR A 330 -5.82 -16.49 5.38
N ASP A 331 -5.98 -17.11 4.20
CA ASP A 331 -6.89 -16.62 3.18
C ASP A 331 -8.35 -16.62 3.70
N ILE A 332 -8.94 -15.42 3.77
CA ILE A 332 -10.30 -15.27 4.33
C ILE A 332 -11.35 -16.02 3.53
N ARG A 333 -11.22 -16.09 2.20
CA ARG A 333 -12.20 -16.75 1.35
C ARG A 333 -12.22 -18.24 1.60
N ALA A 334 -11.04 -18.84 1.78
CA ALA A 334 -10.91 -20.25 2.12
C ALA A 334 -11.38 -20.55 3.56
N ILE A 335 -11.10 -19.65 4.53
CA ILE A 335 -11.67 -19.76 5.88
C ILE A 335 -13.19 -19.84 5.81
N MET A 336 -13.84 -18.91 5.13
CA MET A 336 -15.29 -18.83 5.08
C MET A 336 -15.90 -20.02 4.33
N GLU A 337 -15.27 -20.52 3.28
CA GLU A 337 -15.72 -21.74 2.60
C GLU A 337 -15.64 -22.97 3.49
N ARG A 338 -14.61 -23.06 4.35
CA ARG A 338 -14.43 -24.15 5.31
C ARG A 338 -15.48 -24.12 6.44
N LEU A 339 -15.83 -22.92 6.91
CA LEU A 339 -16.65 -22.76 8.11
C LEU A 339 -18.15 -22.65 7.82
N LEU A 340 -18.56 -22.26 6.64
CA LEU A 340 -19.96 -22.00 6.29
C LEU A 340 -20.61 -23.19 5.56
N SER A 341 -21.94 -23.24 5.61
CA SER A 341 -22.71 -24.08 4.69
C SER A 341 -22.49 -23.60 3.23
N ALA A 342 -22.68 -24.46 2.25
CA ALA A 342 -22.54 -24.09 0.84
C ALA A 342 -23.45 -22.91 0.43
N GLU A 343 -24.66 -22.82 1.02
CA GLU A 343 -25.61 -21.74 0.75
C GLU A 343 -25.16 -20.42 1.37
N ASP A 344 -24.73 -20.44 2.65
CA ASP A 344 -24.22 -19.27 3.35
C ASP A 344 -22.93 -18.78 2.70
N PHE A 345 -22.03 -19.69 2.34
CA PHE A 345 -20.81 -19.34 1.62
C PHE A 345 -21.12 -18.69 0.26
N ALA A 346 -22.04 -19.24 -0.52
CA ALA A 346 -22.40 -18.65 -1.82
C ALA A 346 -22.99 -17.22 -1.66
N THR A 347 -23.68 -16.96 -0.56
CA THR A 347 -24.21 -15.62 -0.23
C THR A 347 -23.09 -14.68 0.18
N TRP A 348 -22.20 -15.12 1.08
CA TRP A 348 -21.04 -14.36 1.54
C TRP A 348 -20.07 -14.06 0.39
N ASP A 349 -19.79 -15.06 -0.45
CA ASP A 349 -18.84 -14.96 -1.55
C ASP A 349 -19.22 -13.89 -2.59
N LYS A 350 -20.50 -13.63 -2.80
CA LYS A 350 -20.96 -12.52 -3.66
C LYS A 350 -20.54 -11.17 -3.11
N THR A 351 -20.61 -10.98 -1.79
CA THR A 351 -20.16 -9.75 -1.13
C THR A 351 -18.64 -9.67 -1.13
N TYR A 352 -17.96 -10.79 -0.93
CA TYR A 352 -16.51 -10.87 -1.04
C TYR A 352 -16.03 -10.43 -2.42
N GLN A 353 -16.63 -10.94 -3.50
CA GLN A 353 -16.26 -10.57 -4.87
C GLN A 353 -16.55 -9.11 -5.22
N GLN A 354 -17.46 -8.43 -4.50
CA GLN A 354 -17.62 -6.99 -4.61
C GLN A 354 -16.48 -6.24 -3.92
N ALA A 355 -16.07 -6.71 -2.74
CA ALA A 355 -14.97 -6.12 -2.00
C ALA A 355 -13.60 -6.45 -2.61
N VAL A 356 -13.45 -7.62 -3.23
CA VAL A 356 -12.21 -8.08 -3.89
C VAL A 356 -12.51 -8.38 -5.36
N PRO A 357 -12.67 -7.32 -6.19
CA PRO A 357 -13.13 -7.49 -7.57
C PRO A 357 -12.07 -8.08 -8.51
N TYR A 358 -10.81 -8.12 -8.09
CA TYR A 358 -9.73 -8.70 -8.90
C TYR A 358 -8.55 -9.16 -8.03
N TYR A 359 -7.97 -10.29 -8.41
CA TYR A 359 -6.74 -10.82 -7.81
C TYR A 359 -6.02 -11.77 -8.79
N ARG A 360 -4.75 -12.01 -8.50
CA ARG A 360 -3.91 -13.05 -9.14
C ARG A 360 -3.28 -13.88 -8.05
N MET A 361 -3.60 -15.17 -8.01
CA MET A 361 -2.98 -16.12 -7.09
C MET A 361 -1.77 -16.76 -7.76
N SER A 362 -0.62 -16.70 -7.11
CA SER A 362 0.59 -17.39 -7.59
C SER A 362 0.61 -18.84 -7.15
N MET A 363 1.36 -19.68 -7.88
CA MET A 363 1.56 -21.08 -7.51
C MET A 363 2.54 -21.27 -6.35
N LYS A 364 3.38 -20.27 -6.10
CA LYS A 364 4.35 -20.25 -5.00
C LYS A 364 4.50 -18.82 -4.49
N TRP A 365 4.70 -18.65 -3.19
CA TRP A 365 4.96 -17.35 -2.57
C TRP A 365 5.84 -17.50 -1.33
N MET A 366 6.43 -16.40 -0.87
CA MET A 366 7.21 -16.34 0.36
C MET A 366 6.33 -15.98 1.55
N THR A 367 6.68 -16.57 2.70
CA THR A 367 5.92 -16.37 3.95
C THR A 367 6.70 -15.68 5.04
N GLU A 368 8.04 -15.71 5.02
CA GLU A 368 8.91 -15.00 5.96
C GLU A 368 10.38 -15.07 5.51
N PHE A 369 11.07 -13.91 5.45
CA PHE A 369 12.53 -13.73 5.38
C PHE A 369 13.30 -14.76 4.52
N TYR A 370 12.86 -15.03 3.30
CA TYR A 370 13.53 -15.93 2.35
C TYR A 370 13.58 -17.43 2.76
N GLU A 371 13.13 -17.78 3.99
CA GLU A 371 13.33 -19.13 4.51
C GLU A 371 12.17 -20.09 4.23
N GLN A 372 10.96 -19.55 4.02
CA GLN A 372 9.75 -20.36 3.86
C GLN A 372 9.05 -20.05 2.53
N ILE A 373 9.26 -20.91 1.57
CA ILE A 373 8.48 -20.88 0.34
C ILE A 373 7.30 -21.82 0.49
N LYS A 374 6.11 -21.31 0.20
CA LYS A 374 4.90 -22.12 0.14
C LYS A 374 4.50 -22.36 -1.30
N ALA A 375 4.22 -23.61 -1.62
CA ALA A 375 3.61 -24.00 -2.88
C ALA A 375 2.11 -24.20 -2.68
N PHE A 376 1.32 -23.71 -3.64
CA PHE A 376 -0.15 -23.74 -3.55
C PHE A 376 -0.70 -25.16 -3.39
N ASP A 377 -0.08 -26.15 -4.02
CA ASP A 377 -0.48 -27.55 -3.95
C ASP A 377 -0.22 -28.22 -2.58
N THR A 378 0.48 -27.54 -1.68
CA THR A 378 0.62 -28.02 -0.28
C THR A 378 -0.62 -27.71 0.59
N PHE A 379 -1.57 -26.96 0.06
CA PHE A 379 -2.81 -26.60 0.70
C PHE A 379 -4.02 -27.35 0.09
N ASP A 380 -5.19 -27.17 0.67
CA ASP A 380 -6.42 -27.72 0.11
C ASP A 380 -6.85 -26.95 -1.14
N THR A 381 -6.49 -27.47 -2.29
CA THR A 381 -6.81 -26.85 -3.59
C THR A 381 -8.28 -26.94 -3.99
N ASN A 382 -9.11 -27.63 -3.22
CA ASN A 382 -10.57 -27.63 -3.43
C ASN A 382 -11.25 -26.37 -2.89
N LEU A 383 -10.57 -25.65 -1.97
CA LEU A 383 -11.09 -24.39 -1.44
C LEU A 383 -10.88 -23.24 -2.43
N LYS A 384 -11.74 -22.23 -2.33
CA LYS A 384 -11.58 -20.99 -3.10
C LYS A 384 -10.70 -20.03 -2.35
N TYR A 385 -9.75 -19.45 -3.05
CA TYR A 385 -8.82 -18.47 -2.53
C TYR A 385 -9.05 -17.10 -3.17
N GLY A 386 -8.59 -16.04 -2.51
CA GLY A 386 -8.89 -14.68 -2.95
C GLY A 386 -7.76 -13.67 -2.74
N CYS A 387 -6.57 -14.11 -2.30
CA CYS A 387 -5.40 -13.24 -2.07
C CYS A 387 -5.66 -12.08 -1.10
N VAL A 388 -6.47 -12.32 -0.06
CA VAL A 388 -6.67 -11.41 1.06
C VAL A 388 -6.67 -12.24 2.34
N SER A 389 -5.91 -11.80 3.33
CA SER A 389 -5.78 -12.52 4.59
C SER A 389 -6.69 -12.00 5.69
N MET A 390 -6.94 -12.87 6.66
CA MET A 390 -7.57 -12.56 7.94
C MET A 390 -6.88 -13.35 9.05
N PHE A 391 -6.69 -12.73 10.21
CA PHE A 391 -6.26 -13.41 11.42
C PHE A 391 -7.46 -13.91 12.20
N ILE A 392 -7.40 -15.17 12.65
CA ILE A 392 -8.37 -15.71 13.59
C ILE A 392 -7.67 -15.93 14.92
N PRO A 393 -8.12 -15.28 16.01
CA PRO A 393 -7.61 -15.54 17.36
C PRO A 393 -7.81 -17.00 17.77
N ARG A 394 -6.85 -17.56 18.48
CA ARG A 394 -6.87 -18.96 18.91
C ARG A 394 -7.09 -19.09 20.40
N VAL A 395 -8.05 -19.93 20.76
CA VAL A 395 -8.44 -20.17 22.15
C VAL A 395 -7.33 -20.84 22.94
N GLY A 396 -7.09 -20.35 24.16
CA GLY A 396 -6.25 -21.03 25.16
C GLY A 396 -4.75 -21.10 24.82
N GLN A 397 -4.31 -20.43 23.75
CA GLN A 397 -2.91 -20.42 23.35
C GLN A 397 -2.36 -18.99 23.36
N SER A 398 -1.22 -18.81 24.01
CA SER A 398 -0.48 -17.56 23.98
C SER A 398 0.33 -17.48 22.68
N TYR A 399 -0.34 -17.14 21.58
CA TYR A 399 0.35 -16.87 20.33
C TYR A 399 1.06 -15.52 20.41
N SER A 400 2.35 -15.52 20.15
CA SER A 400 3.12 -14.29 20.08
C SER A 400 4.03 -14.28 18.86
N TYR A 401 4.17 -13.10 18.26
CA TYR A 401 5.24 -12.80 17.33
C TYR A 401 6.32 -12.04 18.11
N GLY A 402 7.45 -12.69 18.38
CA GLY A 402 8.39 -12.16 19.37
C GLY A 402 7.72 -11.94 20.73
N SER A 403 7.71 -10.70 21.21
CA SER A 403 7.03 -10.30 22.46
C SER A 403 5.57 -9.88 22.28
N MET A 404 5.06 -9.85 21.05
CA MET A 404 3.73 -9.35 20.70
C MET A 404 2.68 -10.45 20.86
N PRO A 405 1.70 -10.31 21.77
CA PRO A 405 0.60 -11.25 21.92
C PRO A 405 -0.43 -11.04 20.79
N LEU A 406 -0.46 -11.92 19.80
CA LEU A 406 -1.24 -11.75 18.56
C LEU A 406 -2.75 -11.59 18.81
N ASN A 407 -3.34 -12.45 19.66
CA ASN A 407 -4.76 -12.35 19.98
C ASN A 407 -5.17 -11.00 20.57
N LYS A 408 -4.28 -10.38 21.41
CA LYS A 408 -4.54 -9.06 21.99
C LYS A 408 -4.29 -7.95 20.97
N THR A 409 -3.29 -8.13 20.12
CA THR A 409 -2.88 -7.12 19.14
C THR A 409 -3.97 -6.92 18.10
N VAL A 410 -4.53 -7.98 17.53
CA VAL A 410 -5.58 -7.89 16.53
C VAL A 410 -6.85 -7.23 17.05
N GLN A 411 -7.13 -7.34 18.35
CA GLN A 411 -8.32 -6.74 18.99
C GLN A 411 -8.28 -5.19 18.98
N ASN A 412 -7.15 -4.57 18.71
CA ASN A 412 -7.06 -3.12 18.57
C ASN A 412 -7.58 -2.59 17.22
N PHE A 413 -7.86 -3.47 16.27
CA PHE A 413 -8.35 -3.09 14.95
C PHE A 413 -9.86 -3.01 14.90
N ALA A 414 -10.39 -2.06 14.15
CA ALA A 414 -11.82 -1.86 13.98
C ALA A 414 -12.51 -3.06 13.32
N TRP A 415 -11.83 -3.83 12.46
CA TRP A 415 -12.30 -5.12 11.97
C TRP A 415 -12.65 -6.07 13.11
N SER A 416 -11.74 -6.23 14.08
CA SER A 416 -11.94 -7.10 15.24
C SER A 416 -13.08 -6.64 16.15
N HIS A 417 -13.33 -5.33 16.22
CA HIS A 417 -14.49 -4.80 16.94
C HIS A 417 -15.81 -5.23 16.28
N VAL A 418 -15.88 -5.28 14.95
CA VAL A 418 -17.04 -5.80 14.23
C VAL A 418 -17.17 -7.30 14.42
N MET A 419 -16.06 -8.04 14.30
CA MET A 419 -16.04 -9.49 14.51
C MET A 419 -16.41 -9.90 15.93
N ASN A 420 -16.09 -9.06 16.93
CA ASN A 420 -16.38 -9.33 18.34
C ASN A 420 -15.89 -10.72 18.78
N TRP A 421 -14.61 -11.01 18.51
CA TRP A 421 -13.99 -12.33 18.72
C TRP A 421 -14.25 -12.93 20.11
N LYS A 422 -14.35 -12.05 21.13
CA LYS A 422 -14.68 -12.43 22.50
C LYS A 422 -15.99 -13.22 22.60
N ARG A 423 -17.02 -12.85 21.83
CA ARG A 423 -18.29 -13.57 21.83
C ARG A 423 -18.17 -14.98 21.26
N PHE A 424 -17.23 -15.23 20.36
CA PHE A 424 -16.91 -16.57 19.87
C PHE A 424 -15.98 -17.33 20.83
N GLY A 425 -15.48 -16.67 21.89
CA GLY A 425 -14.48 -17.23 22.78
C GLY A 425 -13.11 -17.39 22.12
N TRP A 426 -12.87 -16.68 21.03
CA TRP A 426 -11.63 -16.66 20.29
C TRP A 426 -10.83 -15.43 20.72
N GLU A 427 -10.13 -15.52 21.89
CA GLU A 427 -9.29 -14.45 22.44
C GLU A 427 -7.92 -14.96 22.98
#